data_0f5c3a00bf7424247cc6541e1da401a1
#
_entry.id   0f5c3a00bf7424247cc6541e1da401a1
#
_cell.length_a   1.000
_cell.length_b   1.000
_cell.length_c   1.000
_cell.angle_alpha   90.00
_cell.angle_beta   90.00
_cell.angle_gamma   90.00
#
_symmetry.space_group_name_H-M   'P 1'
#
loop_
_entity.id
_entity.type
_entity.pdbx_description
1 polymer ?
#
loop_
_entity_poly.entity_id
_entity_poly.type
_entity_poly.pdbx_seq_one_letter_code
_entity_poly.pdbx_strand_id
1 'polypeptide(L)'
;MIKYQKFDSNDTQMKPRLELLKSFVLNQSLILIFVQILSSMKPLVSVIMITYGHEKYIEEAIRGVFLQKTNFPFELIISNDKSPDSTDEIVKNIIKYAPENISVKYIQHPENIGMLPNFISTLKIATGKYIAVCEGDDYWTDENKLQKQIDFLEKNEDFTLTFHNVFIRNGETLRADLDYEKRLSSKNVYTINDLSKGNFIHTLSVVFRNMKIEFPEWYYTSFLGDYPIWLWLSKKGKIKYFPEKMGVYRENVGVWSGKSQEEREFKTMLVLRNLIPDFEMLPDVKKNLTYTKNIYIKNFLKQKSFAEVVTSPYFSELKYKDKFKLVVKSILK
;
A
#
# COMPACT_ATOMS: atom_id res chain seq x y z
N MET A 1 -0.56 -34.85 58.31
CA MET A 1 -1.91 -35.42 58.10
C MET A 1 -2.84 -34.24 57.78
N ILE A 2 -3.07 -33.98 56.53
CA ILE A 2 -3.97 -32.88 56.10
C ILE A 2 -5.40 -33.42 56.10
N LYS A 3 -6.25 -32.89 56.97
CA LYS A 3 -7.67 -33.25 57.04
C LYS A 3 -8.37 -32.64 55.82
N TYR A 4 -8.84 -33.50 54.93
CA TYR A 4 -9.81 -33.09 53.90
C TYR A 4 -11.15 -32.82 54.60
N GLN A 5 -11.61 -31.55 54.63
CA GLN A 5 -12.99 -31.22 54.96
C GLN A 5 -13.89 -31.81 53.87
N LYS A 6 -14.87 -32.64 54.29
CA LYS A 6 -15.96 -33.09 53.41
C LYS A 6 -16.77 -31.87 52.98
N PHE A 7 -16.84 -31.65 51.70
CA PHE A 7 -17.73 -30.62 51.11
C PHE A 7 -19.20 -31.08 51.32
N ASP A 8 -20.00 -30.24 51.92
CA ASP A 8 -21.43 -30.47 52.07
C ASP A 8 -22.12 -30.07 50.75
N SER A 9 -22.73 -31.05 50.09
CA SER A 9 -23.40 -30.88 48.78
C SER A 9 -24.74 -30.13 48.86
N ASN A 10 -25.16 -29.70 50.07
CA ASN A 10 -26.48 -29.06 50.35
C ASN A 10 -26.40 -27.55 50.64
N ASP A 11 -25.24 -26.93 50.42
CA ASP A 11 -25.13 -25.48 50.60
C ASP A 11 -25.89 -24.74 49.48
N THR A 12 -27.03 -24.16 49.84
CA THR A 12 -27.91 -23.41 48.91
C THR A 12 -27.26 -22.18 48.30
N GLN A 13 -26.14 -21.70 48.85
CA GLN A 13 -25.34 -20.59 48.30
C GLN A 13 -24.31 -21.05 47.24
N MET A 14 -23.96 -22.33 47.22
CA MET A 14 -22.99 -22.88 46.28
C MET A 14 -23.57 -23.14 44.87
N LYS A 15 -24.87 -23.47 44.79
CA LYS A 15 -25.51 -23.71 43.45
C LYS A 15 -25.46 -22.50 42.52
N PRO A 16 -25.81 -21.27 42.95
CA PRO A 16 -25.70 -20.09 42.08
C PRO A 16 -24.25 -19.77 41.67
N ARG A 17 -23.28 -19.98 42.58
CA ARG A 17 -21.85 -19.79 42.29
C ARG A 17 -21.31 -20.82 41.29
N LEU A 18 -21.78 -22.07 41.38
CA LEU A 18 -21.39 -23.13 40.45
C LEU A 18 -21.97 -22.90 39.05
N GLU A 19 -23.20 -22.39 38.97
CA GLU A 19 -23.83 -22.03 37.68
C GLU A 19 -23.15 -20.81 37.05
N LEU A 20 -22.75 -19.81 37.82
CA LEU A 20 -21.95 -18.69 37.38
C LEU A 20 -20.57 -19.14 36.88
N LEU A 21 -19.90 -20.04 37.58
CA LEU A 21 -18.62 -20.62 37.14
C LEU A 21 -18.76 -21.45 35.85
N LYS A 22 -19.83 -22.27 35.76
CA LYS A 22 -20.13 -23.02 34.52
C LYS A 22 -20.40 -22.10 33.35
N SER A 23 -21.21 -21.04 33.56
CA SER A 23 -21.47 -20.03 32.51
C SER A 23 -20.21 -19.30 32.08
N PHE A 24 -19.32 -18.95 33.02
CA PHE A 24 -18.04 -18.31 32.75
C PHE A 24 -17.08 -19.23 31.97
N VAL A 25 -16.98 -20.50 32.37
CA VAL A 25 -16.16 -21.52 31.66
C VAL A 25 -16.71 -21.83 30.29
N LEU A 26 -18.04 -21.93 30.13
CA LEU A 26 -18.71 -22.10 28.84
C LEU A 26 -18.47 -20.91 27.92
N ASN A 27 -18.55 -19.68 28.43
CA ASN A 27 -18.24 -18.48 27.66
C ASN A 27 -16.76 -18.43 27.22
N GLN A 28 -15.82 -18.78 28.10
CA GLN A 28 -14.41 -18.85 27.74
C GLN A 28 -14.13 -19.94 26.69
N SER A 29 -14.76 -21.11 26.82
CA SER A 29 -14.63 -22.20 25.83
C SER A 29 -15.21 -21.80 24.48
N LEU A 30 -16.35 -21.12 24.44
CA LEU A 30 -16.95 -20.59 23.22
C LEU A 30 -16.09 -19.52 22.56
N ILE A 31 -15.48 -18.64 23.35
CA ILE A 31 -14.53 -17.64 22.86
C ILE A 31 -13.29 -18.32 22.26
N LEU A 32 -12.72 -19.31 22.93
CA LEU A 32 -11.58 -20.07 22.42
C LEU A 32 -11.91 -20.83 21.13
N ILE A 33 -13.08 -21.47 21.06
CA ILE A 33 -13.54 -22.13 19.83
C ILE A 33 -13.75 -21.11 18.71
N PHE A 34 -14.34 -19.96 18.99
CA PHE A 34 -14.55 -18.89 18.03
C PHE A 34 -13.22 -18.32 17.50
N VAL A 35 -12.24 -18.07 18.39
CA VAL A 35 -10.88 -17.65 18.04
C VAL A 35 -10.19 -18.72 17.20
N GLN A 36 -10.35 -20.00 17.54
CA GLN A 36 -9.76 -21.11 16.82
C GLN A 36 -10.38 -21.31 15.43
N ILE A 37 -11.68 -21.07 15.29
CA ILE A 37 -12.38 -21.04 14.00
C ILE A 37 -11.92 -19.84 13.18
N LEU A 38 -11.83 -18.64 13.77
CA LEU A 38 -11.33 -17.45 13.09
C LEU A 38 -9.88 -17.63 12.61
N SER A 39 -9.02 -18.23 13.45
CA SER A 39 -7.62 -18.48 13.08
C SER A 39 -7.46 -19.58 12.01
N SER A 40 -8.44 -20.46 11.83
CA SER A 40 -8.46 -21.47 10.78
C SER A 40 -9.07 -20.95 9.47
N MET A 41 -9.77 -19.82 9.47
CA MET A 41 -10.31 -19.19 8.27
C MET A 41 -9.17 -18.52 7.49
N LYS A 42 -9.15 -18.70 6.17
CA LYS A 42 -8.25 -17.92 5.32
C LYS A 42 -8.52 -16.43 5.52
N PRO A 43 -7.47 -15.61 5.66
CA PRO A 43 -7.65 -14.18 5.82
C PRO A 43 -8.38 -13.60 4.60
N LEU A 44 -9.34 -12.71 4.83
CA LEU A 44 -10.01 -12.00 3.74
C LEU A 44 -9.08 -10.95 3.11
N VAL A 45 -8.23 -10.34 3.93
CA VAL A 45 -7.29 -9.29 3.51
C VAL A 45 -5.89 -9.69 3.91
N SER A 46 -4.92 -9.51 3.01
CA SER A 46 -3.50 -9.47 3.34
C SER A 46 -3.05 -8.01 3.34
N VAL A 47 -2.64 -7.51 4.50
CA VAL A 47 -1.94 -6.23 4.60
C VAL A 47 -0.46 -6.51 4.35
N ILE A 48 0.11 -5.90 3.32
CA ILE A 48 1.55 -6.01 3.00
C ILE A 48 2.28 -4.74 3.45
N MET A 49 3.38 -4.96 4.18
CA MET A 49 4.21 -3.90 4.75
C MET A 49 5.67 -4.21 4.45
N ILE A 50 6.25 -3.52 3.47
CA ILE A 50 7.69 -3.56 3.23
C ILE A 50 8.41 -2.51 4.06
N THR A 51 9.63 -2.82 4.50
CA THR A 51 10.41 -1.89 5.33
C THR A 51 11.91 -2.01 5.08
N TYR A 52 12.61 -0.87 5.13
CA TYR A 52 14.06 -0.77 5.09
C TYR A 52 14.54 0.54 5.73
N GLY A 53 15.23 0.46 6.88
CA GLY A 53 15.75 1.64 7.56
C GLY A 53 14.67 2.52 8.20
N HIS A 54 13.62 1.92 8.75
CA HIS A 54 12.45 2.62 9.27
C HIS A 54 12.33 2.56 10.80
N GLU A 55 13.43 2.50 11.56
CA GLU A 55 13.40 2.41 13.04
C GLU A 55 12.56 3.51 13.71
N LYS A 56 12.48 4.70 13.11
CA LYS A 56 11.70 5.84 13.64
C LYS A 56 10.21 5.78 13.33
N TYR A 57 9.77 4.89 12.44
CA TYR A 57 8.43 4.92 11.84
C TYR A 57 7.67 3.62 11.94
N ILE A 58 8.38 2.49 11.89
CA ILE A 58 7.79 1.15 11.75
C ILE A 58 6.83 0.79 12.89
N GLU A 59 7.08 1.25 14.11
CA GLU A 59 6.19 1.01 15.23
C GLU A 59 4.82 1.66 15.00
N GLU A 60 4.79 2.93 14.56
CA GLU A 60 3.54 3.64 14.29
C GLU A 60 2.79 3.01 13.10
N ALA A 61 3.51 2.55 12.08
CA ALA A 61 2.94 1.83 10.94
C ALA A 61 2.22 0.53 11.38
N ILE A 62 2.89 -0.30 12.18
CA ILE A 62 2.31 -1.55 12.70
C ILE A 62 1.12 -1.28 13.62
N ARG A 63 1.23 -0.29 14.53
CA ARG A 63 0.14 0.09 15.41
C ARG A 63 -1.09 0.57 14.64
N GLY A 64 -0.92 1.32 13.55
CA GLY A 64 -2.02 1.74 12.67
C GLY A 64 -2.76 0.56 12.04
N VAL A 65 -2.06 -0.54 11.74
CA VAL A 65 -2.68 -1.79 11.28
C VAL A 65 -3.35 -2.53 12.43
N PHE A 66 -2.75 -2.58 13.61
CA PHE A 66 -3.34 -3.24 14.79
C PHE A 66 -4.62 -2.57 15.30
N LEU A 67 -4.79 -1.27 15.05
CA LEU A 67 -5.99 -0.53 15.39
C LEU A 67 -7.21 -0.85 14.51
N GLN A 68 -7.04 -1.60 13.42
CA GLN A 68 -8.14 -1.87 12.49
C GLN A 68 -9.22 -2.73 13.11
N LYS A 69 -10.46 -2.24 13.05
CA LYS A 69 -11.68 -2.92 13.49
C LYS A 69 -12.37 -3.53 12.27
N THR A 70 -12.38 -4.86 12.21
CA THR A 70 -12.98 -5.61 11.09
C THR A 70 -13.87 -6.73 11.62
N ASN A 71 -14.90 -7.07 10.86
CA ASN A 71 -15.74 -8.25 11.11
C ASN A 71 -15.22 -9.50 10.36
N PHE A 72 -14.00 -9.44 9.81
CA PHE A 72 -13.32 -10.52 9.12
C PHE A 72 -11.88 -10.65 9.62
N PRO A 73 -11.28 -11.85 9.56
CA PRO A 73 -9.87 -12.04 9.86
C PRO A 73 -9.00 -11.48 8.73
N PHE A 74 -7.82 -10.95 9.09
CA PHE A 74 -6.83 -10.52 8.12
C PHE A 74 -5.41 -10.87 8.59
N GLU A 75 -4.47 -10.90 7.64
CA GLU A 75 -3.06 -11.10 7.92
C GLU A 75 -2.28 -9.80 7.70
N LEU A 76 -1.24 -9.60 8.52
CA LEU A 76 -0.22 -8.58 8.30
C LEU A 76 1.10 -9.29 7.94
N ILE A 77 1.60 -9.01 6.74
CA ILE A 77 2.88 -9.55 6.26
C ILE A 77 3.89 -8.40 6.26
N ILE A 78 4.83 -8.45 7.19
CA ILE A 78 5.91 -7.47 7.29
C ILE A 78 7.16 -8.08 6.66
N SER A 79 7.72 -7.40 5.66
CA SER A 79 8.92 -7.85 4.97
C SER A 79 10.05 -6.83 5.10
N ASN A 80 11.03 -7.17 5.92
CA ASN A 80 12.20 -6.35 6.21
C ASN A 80 13.34 -6.70 5.24
N ASP A 81 13.72 -5.72 4.43
CA ASP A 81 14.76 -5.84 3.41
C ASP A 81 16.19 -5.69 3.99
N LYS A 82 16.46 -6.38 5.11
CA LYS A 82 17.75 -6.31 5.81
C LYS A 82 18.07 -4.88 6.26
N SER A 83 17.15 -4.24 7.00
CA SER A 83 17.38 -2.91 7.58
C SER A 83 18.70 -2.85 8.36
N PRO A 84 19.51 -1.81 8.18
CA PRO A 84 20.80 -1.66 8.87
C PRO A 84 20.67 -1.06 10.28
N ASP A 85 19.47 -0.60 10.66
CA ASP A 85 19.11 0.07 11.91
C ASP A 85 18.32 -0.87 12.84
N SER A 86 17.70 -0.32 13.89
CA SER A 86 16.93 -1.08 14.89
C SER A 86 15.55 -1.54 14.41
N THR A 87 15.20 -1.39 13.12
CA THR A 87 13.89 -1.80 12.58
C THR A 87 13.54 -3.24 12.91
N ASP A 88 14.49 -4.18 12.78
CA ASP A 88 14.27 -5.62 13.05
C ASP A 88 13.88 -5.87 14.51
N GLU A 89 14.59 -5.25 15.45
CA GLU A 89 14.32 -5.39 16.89
C GLU A 89 12.94 -4.82 17.25
N ILE A 90 12.61 -3.64 16.73
CA ILE A 90 11.32 -2.99 16.97
C ILE A 90 10.18 -3.85 16.45
N VAL A 91 10.29 -4.39 15.23
CA VAL A 91 9.27 -5.28 14.66
C VAL A 91 9.08 -6.51 15.55
N LYS A 92 10.16 -7.23 15.91
CA LYS A 92 10.10 -8.43 16.76
C LYS A 92 9.49 -8.16 18.13
N ASN A 93 9.65 -6.96 18.64
CA ASN A 93 9.05 -6.58 19.93
C ASN A 93 7.56 -6.27 19.80
N ILE A 94 7.17 -5.49 18.80
CA ILE A 94 5.77 -5.03 18.69
C ILE A 94 4.81 -6.13 18.22
N ILE A 95 5.23 -7.07 17.38
CA ILE A 95 4.36 -8.15 16.89
C ILE A 95 3.90 -9.11 17.99
N LYS A 96 4.57 -9.11 19.15
CA LYS A 96 4.14 -9.87 20.34
C LYS A 96 2.79 -9.38 20.92
N TYR A 97 2.40 -8.17 20.57
CA TYR A 97 1.16 -7.52 21.01
C TYR A 97 0.09 -7.47 19.92
N ALA A 98 0.24 -8.31 18.89
CA ALA A 98 -0.75 -8.39 17.84
C ALA A 98 -2.13 -8.80 18.39
N PRO A 99 -3.22 -8.14 17.98
CA PRO A 99 -4.57 -8.56 18.30
C PRO A 99 -4.86 -9.98 17.80
N GLU A 100 -5.66 -10.75 18.54
CA GLU A 100 -5.95 -12.18 18.25
C GLU A 100 -6.57 -12.42 16.86
N ASN A 101 -7.28 -11.43 16.31
CA ASN A 101 -7.90 -11.50 14.99
C ASN A 101 -6.93 -11.18 13.83
N ILE A 102 -5.66 -10.87 14.13
CA ILE A 102 -4.63 -10.53 13.13
C ILE A 102 -3.54 -11.61 13.14
N SER A 103 -3.40 -12.31 12.02
CA SER A 103 -2.25 -13.21 11.82
C SER A 103 -1.04 -12.41 11.32
N VAL A 104 0.07 -12.41 12.06
CA VAL A 104 1.28 -11.67 11.66
C VAL A 104 2.32 -12.64 11.12
N LYS A 105 2.82 -12.34 9.90
CA LYS A 105 3.99 -12.98 9.30
C LYS A 105 5.11 -11.97 9.21
N TYR A 106 6.23 -12.24 9.86
CA TYR A 106 7.43 -11.42 9.76
C TYR A 106 8.53 -12.15 8.99
N ILE A 107 9.06 -11.50 7.97
CA ILE A 107 10.13 -11.98 7.11
C ILE A 107 11.27 -10.98 7.18
N GLN A 108 12.46 -11.47 7.49
CA GLN A 108 13.70 -10.71 7.35
C GLN A 108 14.53 -11.35 6.24
N HIS A 109 14.82 -10.58 5.20
CA HIS A 109 15.72 -11.05 4.14
C HIS A 109 17.15 -11.20 4.65
N PRO A 110 17.92 -12.19 4.18
CA PRO A 110 19.32 -12.38 4.57
C PRO A 110 20.22 -11.23 4.05
N GLU A 111 19.83 -10.59 2.97
CA GLU A 111 20.49 -9.44 2.34
C GLU A 111 19.46 -8.43 1.82
N ASN A 112 19.90 -7.21 1.52
CA ASN A 112 19.03 -6.22 0.87
C ASN A 112 18.83 -6.61 -0.60
N ILE A 113 17.58 -6.97 -0.94
CA ILE A 113 17.18 -7.38 -2.30
C ILE A 113 16.56 -6.22 -3.10
N GLY A 114 16.33 -5.08 -2.48
CA GLY A 114 15.73 -3.89 -3.08
C GLY A 114 14.21 -3.81 -2.91
N MET A 115 13.70 -2.58 -2.93
CA MET A 115 12.28 -2.25 -2.65
C MET A 115 11.32 -3.09 -3.48
N LEU A 116 11.52 -3.19 -4.79
CA LEU A 116 10.57 -3.84 -5.69
C LEU A 116 10.60 -5.37 -5.60
N PRO A 117 11.77 -6.06 -5.59
CA PRO A 117 11.82 -7.48 -5.30
C PRO A 117 11.21 -7.83 -3.93
N ASN A 118 11.44 -7.01 -2.90
CA ASN A 118 10.83 -7.16 -1.58
C ASN A 118 9.29 -7.05 -1.66
N PHE A 119 8.77 -6.05 -2.36
CA PHE A 119 7.33 -5.89 -2.56
C PHE A 119 6.71 -7.07 -3.33
N ILE A 120 7.33 -7.50 -4.43
CA ILE A 120 6.84 -8.63 -5.25
C ILE A 120 6.86 -9.93 -4.46
N SER A 121 7.92 -10.20 -3.69
CA SER A 121 8.00 -11.41 -2.87
C SER A 121 6.92 -11.44 -1.79
N THR A 122 6.67 -10.29 -1.16
CA THR A 122 5.61 -10.13 -0.16
C THR A 122 4.22 -10.31 -0.77
N LEU A 123 3.99 -9.74 -1.95
CA LEU A 123 2.72 -9.91 -2.67
C LEU A 123 2.46 -11.38 -3.05
N LYS A 124 3.51 -12.13 -3.44
CA LYS A 124 3.37 -13.55 -3.85
C LYS A 124 2.94 -14.48 -2.71
N ILE A 125 3.25 -14.16 -1.47
CA ILE A 125 2.89 -14.98 -0.29
C ILE A 125 1.59 -14.53 0.37
N ALA A 126 1.01 -13.43 -0.07
CA ALA A 126 -0.29 -12.92 0.38
C ALA A 126 -1.42 -13.88 -0.03
N THR A 127 -2.24 -14.29 0.94
CA THR A 127 -3.28 -15.31 0.74
C THR A 127 -4.70 -14.76 0.73
N GLY A 128 -4.86 -13.49 1.12
CA GLY A 128 -6.16 -12.82 1.18
C GLY A 128 -6.81 -12.64 -0.18
N LYS A 129 -8.13 -12.57 -0.22
CA LYS A 129 -8.92 -12.19 -1.41
C LYS A 129 -8.60 -10.75 -1.84
N TYR A 130 -8.22 -9.92 -0.88
CA TYR A 130 -7.84 -8.52 -1.07
C TYR A 130 -6.44 -8.26 -0.53
N ILE A 131 -5.76 -7.31 -1.16
CA ILE A 131 -4.47 -6.80 -0.70
C ILE A 131 -4.67 -5.35 -0.26
N ALA A 132 -4.20 -5.02 0.94
CA ALA A 132 -4.04 -3.66 1.41
C ALA A 132 -2.54 -3.36 1.54
N VAL A 133 -2.13 -2.12 1.28
CA VAL A 133 -0.72 -1.72 1.38
C VAL A 133 -0.56 -0.68 2.48
N CYS A 134 0.45 -0.87 3.32
CA CYS A 134 0.92 0.12 4.28
C CYS A 134 2.43 -0.04 4.40
N GLU A 135 3.20 0.86 3.80
CA GLU A 135 4.66 0.83 3.88
C GLU A 135 5.15 1.19 5.29
N GLY A 136 6.32 0.72 5.69
CA GLY A 136 6.83 0.86 7.06
C GLY A 136 7.17 2.30 7.48
N ASP A 137 7.15 3.25 6.56
CA ASP A 137 7.34 4.69 6.78
C ASP A 137 6.03 5.50 6.84
N ASP A 138 4.88 4.89 6.52
CA ASP A 138 3.55 5.49 6.55
C ASP A 138 2.66 4.84 7.62
N TYR A 139 1.50 5.40 7.93
CA TYR A 139 0.60 4.81 8.91
C TYR A 139 -0.88 5.15 8.70
N TRP A 140 -1.76 4.24 9.14
CA TRP A 140 -3.20 4.43 9.12
C TRP A 140 -3.70 5.08 10.40
N THR A 141 -4.74 5.91 10.27
CA THR A 141 -5.33 6.67 11.38
C THR A 141 -6.82 6.39 11.60
N ASP A 142 -7.53 5.86 10.59
CA ASP A 142 -8.93 5.48 10.72
C ASP A 142 -9.03 3.99 11.03
N GLU A 143 -9.54 3.65 12.20
CA GLU A 143 -9.71 2.26 12.66
C GLU A 143 -10.69 1.44 11.81
N ASN A 144 -11.51 2.07 10.99
CA ASN A 144 -12.49 1.43 10.12
C ASN A 144 -12.07 1.42 8.64
N LYS A 145 -10.84 1.82 8.32
CA LYS A 145 -10.36 1.91 6.93
C LYS A 145 -10.55 0.61 6.16
N LEU A 146 -10.05 -0.50 6.71
CA LEU A 146 -10.16 -1.80 6.04
C LEU A 146 -11.64 -2.22 5.88
N GLN A 147 -12.44 -2.09 6.93
CA GLN A 147 -13.85 -2.44 6.88
C GLN A 147 -14.59 -1.68 5.77
N LYS A 148 -14.42 -0.34 5.71
CA LYS A 148 -15.07 0.51 4.70
C LYS A 148 -14.69 0.14 3.27
N GLN A 149 -13.40 -0.09 3.01
CA GLN A 149 -12.92 -0.39 1.67
C GLN A 149 -13.32 -1.80 1.22
N ILE A 150 -13.29 -2.77 2.14
CA ILE A 150 -13.70 -4.15 1.84
C ILE A 150 -15.21 -4.24 1.64
N ASP A 151 -16.02 -3.63 2.50
CA ASP A 151 -17.48 -3.60 2.34
C ASP A 151 -17.89 -3.02 0.97
N PHE A 152 -17.17 -2.02 0.50
CA PHE A 152 -17.40 -1.49 -0.83
C PHE A 152 -17.04 -2.49 -1.93
N LEU A 153 -15.85 -3.08 -1.86
CA LEU A 153 -15.39 -4.04 -2.87
C LEU A 153 -16.26 -5.31 -2.90
N GLU A 154 -16.72 -5.81 -1.75
CA GLU A 154 -17.60 -6.97 -1.70
C GLU A 154 -18.95 -6.72 -2.40
N LYS A 155 -19.46 -5.49 -2.33
CA LYS A 155 -20.75 -5.09 -2.94
C LYS A 155 -20.63 -4.63 -4.40
N ASN A 156 -19.41 -4.39 -4.91
CA ASN A 156 -19.20 -3.78 -6.22
C ASN A 156 -18.12 -4.53 -7.01
N GLU A 157 -18.53 -5.58 -7.72
CA GLU A 157 -17.60 -6.48 -8.45
C GLU A 157 -16.89 -5.80 -9.63
N ASP A 158 -17.47 -4.75 -10.18
CA ASP A 158 -16.91 -3.96 -11.27
C ASP A 158 -15.79 -3.01 -10.85
N PHE A 159 -15.45 -2.97 -9.53
CA PHE A 159 -14.32 -2.25 -8.98
C PHE A 159 -13.18 -3.21 -8.63
N THR A 160 -11.97 -2.88 -9.04
CA THR A 160 -10.77 -3.67 -8.77
C THR A 160 -9.88 -3.08 -7.70
N LEU A 161 -9.99 -1.75 -7.48
CA LEU A 161 -9.14 -1.00 -6.59
C LEU A 161 -9.94 0.11 -5.89
N THR A 162 -9.61 0.34 -4.63
CA THR A 162 -10.07 1.48 -3.84
C THR A 162 -8.87 2.22 -3.26
N PHE A 163 -9.00 3.54 -3.07
CA PHE A 163 -8.02 4.34 -2.36
C PHE A 163 -8.72 5.47 -1.60
N HIS A 164 -8.00 6.08 -0.65
CA HIS A 164 -8.54 7.16 0.17
C HIS A 164 -7.62 8.39 0.18
N ASN A 165 -8.14 9.50 0.70
CA ASN A 165 -7.36 10.69 0.96
C ASN A 165 -6.41 10.49 2.15
N VAL A 166 -5.34 11.27 2.22
CA VAL A 166 -4.33 11.18 3.26
C VAL A 166 -4.00 12.56 3.84
N PHE A 167 -3.50 12.58 5.06
CA PHE A 167 -2.69 13.70 5.54
C PHE A 167 -1.25 13.55 5.05
N ILE A 168 -0.57 14.67 4.86
CA ILE A 168 0.86 14.71 4.54
C ILE A 168 1.61 15.15 5.79
N ARG A 169 2.62 14.38 6.19
CA ARG A 169 3.54 14.70 7.29
C ARG A 169 4.92 15.03 6.74
N ASN A 170 5.42 16.21 7.09
CA ASN A 170 6.80 16.62 6.80
C ASN A 170 7.45 17.07 8.11
N GLY A 171 8.33 16.25 8.67
CA GLY A 171 8.82 16.43 10.03
C GLY A 171 7.68 16.45 11.05
N GLU A 172 7.58 17.52 11.83
CA GLU A 172 6.51 17.72 12.83
C GLU A 172 5.21 18.28 12.21
N THR A 173 5.24 18.76 10.97
CA THR A 173 4.09 19.39 10.33
C THR A 173 3.17 18.34 9.73
N LEU A 174 1.91 18.34 10.17
CA LEU A 174 0.81 17.56 9.60
C LEU A 174 -0.12 18.51 8.84
N ARG A 175 -0.39 18.24 7.56
CA ARG A 175 -1.23 19.08 6.72
C ARG A 175 -2.14 18.28 5.79
N ALA A 176 -3.21 18.89 5.34
CA ALA A 176 -3.97 18.43 4.19
C ALA A 176 -3.25 18.84 2.90
N ASP A 177 -3.39 18.04 1.84
CA ASP A 177 -2.98 18.43 0.49
C ASP A 177 -4.20 18.99 -0.25
N LEU A 178 -4.41 20.30 -0.14
CA LEU A 178 -5.58 20.96 -0.70
C LEU A 178 -5.62 20.91 -2.23
N ASP A 179 -4.49 20.93 -2.91
CA ASP A 179 -4.43 20.81 -4.38
C ASP A 179 -4.79 19.39 -4.83
N TYR A 180 -4.34 18.40 -4.09
CA TYR A 180 -4.72 17.00 -4.29
C TYR A 180 -6.22 16.81 -4.07
N GLU A 181 -6.77 17.32 -2.97
CA GLU A 181 -8.20 17.27 -2.65
C GLU A 181 -9.03 17.92 -3.74
N LYS A 182 -8.67 19.15 -4.17
CA LYS A 182 -9.36 19.88 -5.24
C LYS A 182 -9.34 19.08 -6.55
N ARG A 183 -8.23 18.45 -6.90
CA ARG A 183 -8.10 17.63 -8.12
C ARG A 183 -9.03 16.42 -8.09
N LEU A 184 -9.24 15.81 -6.90
CA LEU A 184 -10.06 14.61 -6.73
C LEU A 184 -11.52 14.89 -6.33
N SER A 185 -11.86 16.11 -5.94
CA SER A 185 -13.19 16.45 -5.41
C SER A 185 -14.34 16.37 -6.44
N SER A 186 -14.03 16.35 -7.75
CA SER A 186 -15.05 16.36 -8.81
C SER A 186 -15.79 15.03 -9.00
N LYS A 187 -15.21 13.92 -8.52
CA LYS A 187 -15.79 12.58 -8.64
C LYS A 187 -15.17 11.62 -7.62
N ASN A 188 -15.86 10.50 -7.38
CA ASN A 188 -15.37 9.44 -6.49
C ASN A 188 -15.20 8.08 -7.19
N VAL A 189 -15.37 8.06 -8.51
CA VAL A 189 -15.14 6.90 -9.38
C VAL A 189 -14.18 7.29 -10.49
N TYR A 190 -13.11 6.56 -10.61
CA TYR A 190 -12.06 6.74 -11.60
C TYR A 190 -11.92 5.50 -12.49
N THR A 191 -11.26 5.69 -13.61
CA THR A 191 -10.99 4.64 -14.59
C THR A 191 -9.51 4.64 -14.96
N ILE A 192 -9.09 3.64 -15.70
CA ILE A 192 -7.76 3.59 -16.27
C ILE A 192 -7.43 4.83 -17.13
N ASN A 193 -8.43 5.41 -17.81
CA ASN A 193 -8.25 6.63 -18.60
C ASN A 193 -7.89 7.85 -17.72
N ASP A 194 -8.40 7.91 -16.50
CA ASP A 194 -8.01 8.96 -15.55
C ASP A 194 -6.60 8.74 -15.04
N LEU A 195 -6.31 7.51 -14.61
CA LEU A 195 -5.03 7.13 -14.04
C LEU A 195 -3.89 7.23 -15.07
N SER A 196 -4.15 6.96 -16.34
CA SER A 196 -3.16 7.07 -17.41
C SER A 196 -2.65 8.49 -17.67
N LYS A 197 -3.31 9.52 -17.13
CA LYS A 197 -2.88 10.92 -17.19
C LYS A 197 -1.85 11.29 -16.11
N GLY A 198 -1.57 10.38 -15.19
CA GLY A 198 -0.59 10.53 -14.11
C GLY A 198 -1.06 9.86 -12.83
N ASN A 199 -0.12 9.34 -12.03
CA ASN A 199 -0.43 8.75 -10.74
C ASN A 199 -0.99 9.81 -9.77
N PHE A 200 -2.11 9.46 -9.13
CA PHE A 200 -2.75 10.26 -8.08
C PHE A 200 -3.08 9.42 -6.86
N ILE A 201 -2.52 8.23 -6.73
CA ILE A 201 -2.85 7.28 -5.66
C ILE A 201 -1.65 7.15 -4.73
N HIS A 202 -1.85 7.46 -3.45
CA HIS A 202 -0.87 7.18 -2.41
C HIS A 202 -0.92 5.69 -2.04
N THR A 203 0.23 5.04 -2.03
CA THR A 203 0.36 3.58 -1.86
C THR A 203 -0.30 3.08 -0.58
N LEU A 204 -0.10 3.77 0.57
CA LEU A 204 -0.71 3.40 1.86
C LEU A 204 -2.24 3.42 1.85
N SER A 205 -2.86 4.12 0.89
CA SER A 205 -4.32 4.29 0.84
C SER A 205 -5.05 3.14 0.17
N VAL A 206 -4.32 2.25 -0.51
CA VAL A 206 -4.89 1.30 -1.47
C VAL A 206 -5.39 0.03 -0.80
N VAL A 207 -6.55 -0.44 -1.26
CA VAL A 207 -7.00 -1.83 -1.16
C VAL A 207 -7.43 -2.30 -2.55
N PHE A 208 -6.97 -3.47 -2.98
CA PHE A 208 -7.30 -4.01 -4.30
C PHE A 208 -7.60 -5.51 -4.25
N ARG A 209 -8.31 -6.00 -5.27
CA ARG A 209 -8.56 -7.43 -5.44
C ARG A 209 -7.25 -8.15 -5.72
N ASN A 210 -6.99 -9.23 -4.97
CA ASN A 210 -5.81 -10.06 -5.19
C ASN A 210 -5.98 -10.85 -6.49
N MET A 211 -5.68 -10.21 -7.59
CA MET A 211 -5.69 -10.81 -8.91
C MET A 211 -4.28 -11.27 -9.28
N LYS A 212 -4.18 -12.45 -9.88
CA LYS A 212 -2.90 -12.91 -10.39
C LYS A 212 -2.39 -11.95 -11.47
N ILE A 213 -1.26 -11.30 -11.18
CA ILE A 213 -0.55 -10.40 -12.11
C ILE A 213 0.71 -11.14 -12.57
N GLU A 214 0.85 -11.29 -13.87
CA GLU A 214 2.09 -11.76 -14.49
C GLU A 214 2.95 -10.53 -14.76
N PHE A 215 4.00 -10.35 -13.96
CA PHE A 215 4.89 -9.23 -14.09
C PHE A 215 5.85 -9.45 -15.26
N PRO A 216 5.97 -8.50 -16.19
CA PRO A 216 6.97 -8.58 -17.26
C PRO A 216 8.39 -8.43 -16.67
N GLU A 217 9.38 -8.95 -17.37
CA GLU A 217 10.78 -8.97 -16.89
C GLU A 217 11.29 -7.57 -16.51
N TRP A 218 10.98 -6.56 -17.31
CA TRP A 218 11.40 -5.18 -17.05
C TRP A 218 10.88 -4.63 -15.72
N TYR A 219 9.77 -5.16 -15.22
CA TYR A 219 9.16 -4.66 -13.98
C TYR A 219 10.02 -4.98 -12.75
N TYR A 220 10.75 -6.10 -12.73
CA TYR A 220 11.61 -6.47 -11.59
C TYR A 220 12.77 -5.49 -11.35
N THR A 221 13.11 -4.68 -12.34
CA THR A 221 14.14 -3.63 -12.26
C THR A 221 13.53 -2.22 -12.35
N SER A 222 12.22 -2.09 -12.21
CA SER A 222 11.51 -0.82 -12.30
C SER A 222 11.83 0.10 -11.12
N PHE A 223 11.82 1.39 -11.37
CA PHE A 223 11.98 2.43 -10.36
C PHE A 223 10.67 2.76 -9.60
N LEU A 224 9.53 2.36 -10.15
CA LEU A 224 8.20 2.51 -9.56
C LEU A 224 7.56 1.13 -9.43
N GLY A 225 7.10 0.80 -8.23
CA GLY A 225 6.40 -0.45 -7.97
C GLY A 225 4.88 -0.29 -8.11
N ASP A 226 4.34 0.77 -7.60
CA ASP A 226 2.92 1.01 -7.41
C ASP A 226 2.16 1.36 -8.70
N TYR A 227 2.58 2.40 -9.42
CA TYR A 227 1.86 2.95 -10.55
C TYR A 227 1.59 1.95 -11.69
N PRO A 228 2.55 1.11 -12.11
CA PRO A 228 2.27 0.03 -13.07
C PRO A 228 1.20 -0.95 -12.60
N ILE A 229 1.24 -1.35 -11.33
CA ILE A 229 0.25 -2.26 -10.74
C ILE A 229 -1.14 -1.63 -10.80
N TRP A 230 -1.27 -0.37 -10.37
CA TRP A 230 -2.57 0.32 -10.42
C TRP A 230 -3.15 0.37 -11.83
N LEU A 231 -2.31 0.60 -12.84
CA LEU A 231 -2.71 0.59 -14.24
C LEU A 231 -3.13 -0.80 -14.72
N TRP A 232 -2.37 -1.86 -14.38
CA TRP A 232 -2.74 -3.24 -14.76
C TRP A 232 -4.04 -3.69 -14.08
N LEU A 233 -4.24 -3.39 -12.82
CA LEU A 233 -5.48 -3.68 -12.10
C LEU A 233 -6.67 -2.94 -12.73
N SER A 234 -6.47 -1.67 -13.09
CA SER A 234 -7.52 -0.82 -13.68
C SER A 234 -7.91 -1.22 -15.11
N LYS A 235 -7.16 -2.14 -15.78
CA LYS A 235 -7.64 -2.80 -17.00
C LYS A 235 -8.87 -3.67 -16.77
N LYS A 236 -9.06 -4.14 -15.54
CA LYS A 236 -10.06 -5.13 -15.17
C LYS A 236 -11.30 -4.52 -14.51
N GLY A 237 -11.23 -3.25 -14.09
CA GLY A 237 -12.36 -2.61 -13.40
C GLY A 237 -12.09 -1.17 -13.03
N LYS A 238 -13.07 -0.58 -12.34
CA LYS A 238 -13.08 0.81 -11.89
C LYS A 238 -12.26 0.98 -10.61
N ILE A 239 -11.99 2.24 -10.27
CA ILE A 239 -11.28 2.69 -9.09
C ILE A 239 -12.26 3.51 -8.23
N LYS A 240 -12.41 3.16 -6.95
CA LYS A 240 -13.20 3.94 -5.99
C LYS A 240 -12.30 4.85 -5.16
N TYR A 241 -12.65 6.12 -5.06
CA TYR A 241 -12.05 7.08 -4.15
C TYR A 241 -12.94 7.32 -2.93
N PHE A 242 -12.33 7.32 -1.74
CA PHE A 242 -12.90 7.73 -0.48
C PHE A 242 -12.29 9.09 -0.09
N PRO A 243 -13.09 10.15 0.09
CA PRO A 243 -12.55 11.49 0.40
C PRO A 243 -12.04 11.64 1.83
N GLU A 244 -12.36 10.68 2.71
CA GLU A 244 -11.91 10.65 4.10
C GLU A 244 -10.40 10.42 4.16
N LYS A 245 -9.72 11.16 5.04
CA LYS A 245 -8.29 10.98 5.33
C LYS A 245 -8.14 9.85 6.34
N MET A 246 -7.76 8.66 5.85
CA MET A 246 -7.67 7.46 6.68
C MET A 246 -6.23 7.05 7.00
N GLY A 247 -5.24 7.87 6.65
CA GLY A 247 -3.83 7.62 6.93
C GLY A 247 -2.97 8.85 6.69
N VAL A 248 -1.70 8.72 7.01
CA VAL A 248 -0.68 9.75 6.90
C VAL A 248 0.46 9.25 6.01
N TYR A 249 0.72 10.01 4.96
CA TYR A 249 1.88 9.84 4.09
C TYR A 249 3.03 10.71 4.62
N ARG A 250 4.22 10.09 4.85
CA ARG A 250 5.41 10.83 5.25
C ARG A 250 6.22 11.27 4.04
N GLU A 251 6.25 12.59 3.85
CA GLU A 251 7.01 13.21 2.78
C GLU A 251 8.51 13.28 3.13
N ASN A 252 9.38 13.07 2.14
CA ASN A 252 10.84 13.12 2.25
C ASN A 252 11.49 12.02 3.13
N VAL A 253 10.77 10.96 3.45
CA VAL A 253 11.27 9.84 4.26
C VAL A 253 11.59 8.63 3.37
N GLY A 254 10.66 8.25 2.51
CA GLY A 254 10.79 7.06 1.65
C GLY A 254 11.79 7.24 0.51
N VAL A 255 12.19 6.12 -0.07
CA VAL A 255 13.16 6.06 -1.20
C VAL A 255 12.74 6.92 -2.39
N TRP A 256 11.43 7.09 -2.62
CA TRP A 256 10.89 7.88 -3.72
C TRP A 256 10.76 9.37 -3.37
N SER A 257 10.18 9.70 -2.23
CA SER A 257 9.91 11.07 -1.82
C SER A 257 11.18 11.87 -1.50
N GLY A 258 12.26 11.20 -1.11
CA GLY A 258 13.57 11.82 -0.89
C GLY A 258 14.33 12.22 -2.17
N LYS A 259 13.83 11.84 -3.37
CA LYS A 259 14.47 12.19 -4.63
C LYS A 259 14.07 13.58 -5.13
N SER A 260 14.98 14.23 -5.89
CA SER A 260 14.66 15.48 -6.56
C SER A 260 13.49 15.28 -7.56
N GLN A 261 12.78 16.36 -7.87
CA GLN A 261 11.70 16.32 -8.86
C GLN A 261 12.22 15.85 -10.22
N GLU A 262 13.41 16.32 -10.65
CA GLU A 262 14.02 15.92 -11.91
C GLU A 262 14.29 14.42 -11.95
N GLU A 263 14.84 13.85 -10.88
CA GLU A 263 15.11 12.40 -10.80
C GLU A 263 13.82 11.59 -10.83
N ARG A 264 12.78 12.02 -10.10
CA ARG A 264 11.47 11.36 -10.12
C ARG A 264 10.84 11.38 -11.52
N GLU A 265 10.84 12.53 -12.19
CA GLU A 265 10.30 12.67 -13.55
C GLU A 265 11.07 11.80 -14.57
N PHE A 266 12.40 11.79 -14.47
CA PHE A 266 13.24 10.97 -15.33
C PHE A 266 12.97 9.47 -15.14
N LYS A 267 12.94 9.00 -13.89
CA LYS A 267 12.64 7.60 -13.56
C LYS A 267 11.23 7.20 -13.98
N THR A 268 10.24 8.08 -13.78
CA THR A 268 8.87 7.84 -14.24
C THR A 268 8.81 7.74 -15.77
N MET A 269 9.53 8.57 -16.48
CA MET A 269 9.63 8.49 -17.93
C MET A 269 10.15 7.13 -18.42
N LEU A 270 11.20 6.60 -17.77
CA LEU A 270 11.76 5.28 -18.11
C LEU A 270 10.75 4.16 -17.88
N VAL A 271 10.04 4.21 -16.76
CA VAL A 271 8.97 3.25 -16.47
C VAL A 271 7.85 3.33 -17.50
N LEU A 272 7.37 4.53 -17.83
CA LEU A 272 6.33 4.71 -18.84
C LEU A 272 6.76 4.21 -20.23
N ARG A 273 8.03 4.35 -20.59
CA ARG A 273 8.56 3.81 -21.85
C ARG A 273 8.37 2.30 -21.95
N ASN A 274 8.66 1.58 -20.88
CA ASN A 274 8.52 0.12 -20.83
C ASN A 274 7.04 -0.31 -20.68
N LEU A 275 6.23 0.50 -20.00
CA LEU A 275 4.84 0.19 -19.69
C LEU A 275 3.87 0.42 -20.85
N ILE A 276 4.12 1.42 -21.72
CA ILE A 276 3.21 1.80 -22.82
C ILE A 276 2.85 0.63 -23.75
N PRO A 277 3.77 -0.30 -24.11
CA PRO A 277 3.43 -1.47 -24.92
C PRO A 277 2.33 -2.36 -24.33
N ASP A 278 2.22 -2.44 -23.02
CA ASP A 278 1.18 -3.25 -22.34
C ASP A 278 -0.26 -2.74 -22.61
N PHE A 279 -0.39 -1.53 -23.21
CA PHE A 279 -1.66 -0.84 -23.46
C PHE A 279 -1.95 -0.62 -24.94
N GLU A 280 -1.33 -1.41 -25.84
CA GLU A 280 -1.57 -1.33 -27.30
C GLU A 280 -3.05 -1.44 -27.66
N MET A 281 -3.78 -2.34 -27.00
CA MET A 281 -5.21 -2.57 -27.25
C MET A 281 -6.14 -1.51 -26.62
N LEU A 282 -5.57 -0.50 -25.96
CA LEU A 282 -6.30 0.60 -25.29
C LEU A 282 -5.77 1.94 -25.80
N PRO A 283 -6.17 2.39 -27.02
CA PRO A 283 -5.54 3.51 -27.72
C PRO A 283 -5.58 4.84 -26.95
N ASP A 284 -6.65 5.12 -26.23
CA ASP A 284 -6.76 6.35 -25.40
C ASP A 284 -5.81 6.31 -24.21
N VAL A 285 -5.68 5.16 -23.55
CA VAL A 285 -4.73 4.95 -22.45
C VAL A 285 -3.31 5.10 -22.95
N LYS A 286 -2.95 4.42 -24.03
CA LYS A 286 -1.64 4.52 -24.69
C LYS A 286 -1.33 5.98 -25.06
N LYS A 287 -2.30 6.71 -25.63
CA LYS A 287 -2.15 8.13 -25.98
C LYS A 287 -1.86 8.98 -24.74
N ASN A 288 -2.60 8.78 -23.63
CA ASN A 288 -2.41 9.53 -22.40
C ASN A 288 -1.02 9.23 -21.78
N LEU A 289 -0.63 7.96 -21.67
CA LEU A 289 0.69 7.55 -21.15
C LEU A 289 1.83 8.11 -22.01
N THR A 290 1.68 8.07 -23.35
CA THR A 290 2.64 8.66 -24.27
C THR A 290 2.74 10.18 -24.10
N TYR A 291 1.61 10.85 -23.90
CA TYR A 291 1.59 12.29 -23.64
C TYR A 291 2.32 12.64 -22.34
N THR A 292 2.02 11.92 -21.25
CA THR A 292 2.65 12.10 -19.94
C THR A 292 4.16 11.83 -20.02
N LYS A 293 4.58 10.73 -20.66
CA LYS A 293 6.00 10.43 -20.93
C LYS A 293 6.70 11.59 -21.65
N ASN A 294 6.06 12.15 -22.68
CA ASN A 294 6.66 13.24 -23.46
C ASN A 294 6.76 14.56 -22.66
N ILE A 295 5.88 14.79 -21.67
CA ILE A 295 6.05 15.91 -20.73
C ILE A 295 7.34 15.72 -19.92
N TYR A 296 7.57 14.54 -19.35
CA TYR A 296 8.77 14.26 -18.57
C TYR A 296 10.05 14.33 -19.41
N ILE A 297 10.04 13.82 -20.64
CA ILE A 297 11.17 14.01 -21.57
C ILE A 297 11.47 15.51 -21.78
N LYS A 298 10.44 16.31 -22.04
CA LYS A 298 10.62 17.75 -22.22
C LYS A 298 11.17 18.45 -20.98
N ASN A 299 10.69 18.08 -19.79
CA ASN A 299 11.16 18.65 -18.54
C ASN A 299 12.63 18.30 -18.30
N PHE A 300 13.00 17.03 -18.50
CA PHE A 300 14.38 16.57 -18.39
C PHE A 300 15.32 17.31 -19.35
N LEU A 301 14.93 17.44 -20.63
CA LEU A 301 15.77 18.07 -21.65
C LEU A 301 15.85 19.60 -21.50
N LYS A 302 14.87 20.26 -20.88
CA LYS A 302 14.87 21.71 -20.65
C LYS A 302 16.07 22.20 -19.83
N GLN A 303 16.67 21.34 -19.03
CA GLN A 303 17.78 21.68 -18.15
C GLN A 303 19.15 21.44 -18.80
N LYS A 304 19.18 20.79 -19.95
CA LYS A 304 20.39 20.38 -20.69
C LYS A 304 20.90 21.47 -21.63
N SER A 305 22.18 21.43 -21.93
CA SER A 305 22.79 22.23 -22.98
C SER A 305 22.30 21.84 -24.36
N PHE A 306 22.52 22.68 -25.38
CA PHE A 306 22.15 22.36 -26.77
C PHE A 306 22.71 21.03 -27.25
N ALA A 307 24.02 20.78 -27.04
CA ALA A 307 24.66 19.54 -27.44
C ALA A 307 24.02 18.31 -26.76
N GLU A 308 23.78 18.37 -25.45
CA GLU A 308 23.13 17.30 -24.68
C GLU A 308 21.68 17.04 -25.14
N VAL A 309 20.95 18.11 -25.52
CA VAL A 309 19.56 17.98 -26.03
C VAL A 309 19.54 17.20 -27.32
N VAL A 310 20.34 17.61 -28.30
CA VAL A 310 20.31 17.03 -29.68
C VAL A 310 20.92 15.64 -29.75
N THR A 311 21.86 15.31 -28.88
CA THR A 311 22.46 13.98 -28.77
C THR A 311 21.71 13.01 -27.85
N SER A 312 20.72 13.52 -27.09
CA SER A 312 19.92 12.67 -26.21
C SER A 312 19.10 11.65 -26.98
N PRO A 313 19.14 10.36 -26.61
CA PRO A 313 18.30 9.34 -27.25
C PRO A 313 16.81 9.64 -27.11
N TYR A 314 16.42 10.36 -26.05
CA TYR A 314 15.02 10.73 -25.79
C TYR A 314 14.51 11.85 -26.69
N PHE A 315 15.40 12.65 -27.25
CA PHE A 315 15.06 13.74 -28.19
C PHE A 315 14.35 13.21 -29.42
N SER A 316 14.77 12.05 -29.92
CA SER A 316 14.16 11.41 -31.10
C SER A 316 12.70 11.05 -30.91
N GLU A 317 12.27 10.77 -29.65
CA GLU A 317 10.91 10.35 -29.29
C GLU A 317 9.88 11.49 -29.31
N LEU A 318 10.35 12.75 -29.33
CA LEU A 318 9.47 13.91 -29.29
C LEU A 318 8.91 14.26 -30.68
N LYS A 319 7.73 14.89 -30.69
CA LYS A 319 7.14 15.48 -31.89
C LYS A 319 7.98 16.66 -32.38
N TYR A 320 7.99 16.88 -33.67
CA TYR A 320 8.77 17.96 -34.31
C TYR A 320 8.60 19.33 -33.64
N LYS A 321 7.37 19.74 -33.36
CA LYS A 321 7.06 21.00 -32.66
C LYS A 321 7.74 21.12 -31.27
N ASP A 322 7.81 20.03 -30.54
CA ASP A 322 8.46 20.01 -29.22
C ASP A 322 9.98 20.02 -29.34
N LYS A 323 10.54 19.30 -30.34
CA LYS A 323 11.96 19.33 -30.71
C LYS A 323 12.41 20.75 -30.99
N PHE A 324 11.69 21.44 -31.89
CA PHE A 324 11.98 22.81 -32.25
C PHE A 324 12.02 23.76 -31.07
N LYS A 325 10.99 23.71 -30.20
CA LYS A 325 10.94 24.55 -29.00
C LYS A 325 12.09 24.30 -28.03
N LEU A 326 12.51 23.06 -27.87
CA LEU A 326 13.62 22.70 -26.97
C LEU A 326 14.96 23.20 -27.55
N VAL A 327 15.18 23.03 -28.84
CA VAL A 327 16.40 23.51 -29.54
C VAL A 327 16.51 25.02 -29.41
N VAL A 328 15.46 25.77 -29.76
CA VAL A 328 15.45 27.23 -29.62
C VAL A 328 15.76 27.65 -28.18
N LYS A 329 15.12 27.01 -27.19
CA LYS A 329 15.35 27.33 -25.76
C LYS A 329 16.78 27.00 -25.31
N SER A 330 17.38 25.93 -25.79
CA SER A 330 18.74 25.54 -25.42
C SER A 330 19.84 26.38 -26.06
N ILE A 331 19.55 27.02 -27.21
CA ILE A 331 20.43 28.00 -27.85
C ILE A 331 20.39 29.36 -27.15
N LEU A 332 19.21 29.71 -26.57
CA LEU A 332 19.02 31.00 -25.93
C LEU A 332 19.44 31.01 -24.43
N LYS A 333 19.91 29.90 -23.90
CA LYS A 333 20.56 29.79 -22.59
C LYS A 333 22.04 30.08 -22.67
#